data_f1d4c4e666dceca86421e4fcca0be635
#
_entry.id   f1d4c4e666dceca86421e4fcca0be635
#
_cell.length_a   1.000
_cell.length_b   1.000
_cell.length_c   1.000
_cell.angle_alpha   90.00
_cell.angle_beta   90.00
_cell.angle_gamma   90.00
#
_symmetry.space_group_name_H-M   'P 1'
#
loop_
_entity.id
_entity.type
_entity.pdbx_description
1 polymer ?
#
loop_
_entity_poly.entity_id
_entity_poly.type
_entity_poly.pdbx_seq_one_letter_code
_entity_poly.pdbx_strand_id
1 'polypeptide(L)'
;GYSSAASDVYKRQVYEVNEQMCRDTYKAIRRHACNLGCMIAYELAQGIPGCRAYIADPGVVDELEDVARISGSPLMPRMAIWHALNQRAVARRHAQETGVHYEDLNLIVCHMGGGISVAAHRKGRAVDANNALDGEGPLSVERAGTLPAADLIHLCYSGKYTEEELLKRIAGQAGLVAHLGTNDLKEILRRGEAGDQKAALLVEAMIYQTAKAIAAEGAVLCGKVDAVLLTGGIAYSDYITQRLRERIGFLAPVYIYPGEDEMSALAGNALAALRGTCEVKRYH
;
A
#
# COMPACT_ATOMS: atom_id res chain seq x y z
N GLY A 1 8.16 21.16 12.84
CA GLY A 1 6.73 21.08 13.00
C GLY A 1 6.09 20.50 11.75
N TYR A 2 5.66 19.25 11.82
CA TYR A 2 4.75 18.74 10.80
C TYR A 2 3.40 19.42 11.04
N SER A 3 3.04 20.32 10.15
CA SER A 3 1.80 21.09 10.24
C SER A 3 0.61 20.17 10.14
N SER A 4 -0.35 20.29 11.07
CA SER A 4 -1.68 19.70 10.98
C SER A 4 -2.44 20.09 9.70
N ALA A 5 -1.97 21.09 8.96
CA ALA A 5 -2.46 21.46 7.63
C ALA A 5 -2.19 20.41 6.56
N ALA A 6 -1.22 19.49 6.75
CA ALA A 6 -1.01 18.37 5.81
C ALA A 6 -2.14 17.32 5.86
N SER A 7 -2.88 17.22 6.97
CA SER A 7 -3.94 16.23 7.14
C SER A 7 -5.20 16.50 6.30
N ASP A 8 -5.46 17.75 5.95
CA ASP A 8 -6.63 18.09 5.11
C ASP A 8 -6.36 17.98 3.60
N VAL A 9 -5.08 17.90 3.21
CA VAL A 9 -4.65 17.91 1.82
C VAL A 9 -4.91 16.57 1.11
N TYR A 10 -5.05 15.46 1.83
CA TYR A 10 -5.01 14.11 1.23
C TYR A 10 -6.31 13.30 1.33
N LYS A 11 -7.42 13.93 1.71
CA LYS A 11 -8.72 13.25 1.74
C LYS A 11 -9.22 13.05 0.30
N ARG A 12 -9.26 11.78 -0.15
CA ARG A 12 -10.00 11.31 -1.34
C ARG A 12 -9.99 12.32 -2.49
N GLN A 13 -8.85 12.47 -3.19
CA GLN A 13 -8.69 13.64 -4.03
C GLN A 13 -8.12 13.29 -5.40
N VAL A 14 -8.80 13.76 -6.42
CA VAL A 14 -8.23 13.96 -7.73
C VAL A 14 -7.63 15.36 -7.76
N TYR A 15 -6.34 15.47 -8.04
CA TYR A 15 -5.66 16.75 -8.23
C TYR A 15 -5.42 17.00 -9.71
N GLU A 16 -5.71 18.21 -10.18
CA GLU A 16 -5.18 18.67 -11.45
C GLU A 16 -3.67 18.93 -11.30
N VAL A 17 -2.86 18.32 -12.16
CA VAL A 17 -1.41 18.46 -12.11
C VAL A 17 -1.02 19.84 -12.65
N ASN A 18 -0.14 20.51 -11.93
CA ASN A 18 0.43 21.79 -12.32
C ASN A 18 1.96 21.78 -12.17
N GLU A 19 2.62 22.84 -12.65
CA GLU A 19 4.08 22.97 -12.59
C GLU A 19 4.61 22.94 -11.14
N GLN A 20 3.86 23.52 -10.18
CA GLN A 20 4.28 23.52 -8.78
C GLN A 20 4.36 22.11 -8.24
N MET A 21 3.34 21.29 -8.51
CA MET A 21 3.33 19.88 -8.12
C MET A 21 4.53 19.13 -8.73
N CYS A 22 4.82 19.34 -10.01
CA CYS A 22 5.97 18.71 -10.66
C CYS A 22 7.29 19.12 -10.01
N ARG A 23 7.47 20.43 -9.71
CA ARG A 23 8.67 20.93 -9.02
C ARG A 23 8.84 20.33 -7.62
N ASP A 24 7.78 20.25 -6.85
CA ASP A 24 7.83 19.73 -5.48
C ASP A 24 8.02 18.23 -5.44
N THR A 25 7.40 17.51 -6.38
CA THR A 25 7.61 16.06 -6.55
C THR A 25 9.04 15.73 -6.94
N TYR A 26 9.68 16.55 -7.79
CA TYR A 26 11.09 16.39 -8.15
C TYR A 26 12.03 16.55 -6.93
N LYS A 27 11.65 17.41 -5.97
CA LYS A 27 12.39 17.66 -4.72
C LYS A 27 11.98 16.73 -3.58
N ALA A 28 11.05 15.80 -3.80
CA ALA A 28 10.55 14.92 -2.76
C ALA A 28 11.69 14.15 -2.07
N ILE A 29 11.65 14.12 -0.74
CA ILE A 29 12.64 13.43 0.10
C ILE A 29 12.66 11.93 -0.23
N ARG A 30 11.48 11.36 -0.49
CA ARG A 30 11.33 9.94 -0.90
C ARG A 30 11.30 9.85 -2.42
N ARG A 31 12.36 9.28 -2.99
CA ARG A 31 12.46 9.02 -4.43
C ARG A 31 11.87 7.67 -4.75
N HIS A 32 10.71 7.66 -5.39
CA HIS A 32 10.04 6.46 -5.86
C HIS A 32 9.57 6.64 -7.30
N ALA A 33 9.47 5.56 -8.08
CA ALA A 33 9.06 5.62 -9.48
C ALA A 33 7.67 6.26 -9.68
N CYS A 34 6.73 6.08 -8.75
CA CYS A 34 5.40 6.71 -8.81
C CYS A 34 5.46 8.26 -8.77
N ASN A 35 6.56 8.86 -8.29
CA ASN A 35 6.75 10.31 -8.34
C ASN A 35 6.86 10.83 -9.78
N LEU A 36 7.29 9.98 -10.72
CA LEU A 36 7.38 10.36 -12.13
C LEU A 36 6.00 10.52 -12.80
N GLY A 37 4.97 9.90 -12.24
CA GLY A 37 3.64 9.84 -12.85
C GLY A 37 3.04 11.22 -13.12
N CYS A 38 3.17 12.16 -12.18
CA CYS A 38 2.65 13.52 -12.38
C CYS A 38 3.42 14.28 -13.48
N MET A 39 4.74 14.15 -13.53
CA MET A 39 5.58 14.80 -14.54
C MET A 39 5.29 14.27 -15.93
N ILE A 40 5.22 12.94 -16.09
CA ILE A 40 4.88 12.29 -17.36
C ILE A 40 3.48 12.72 -17.83
N ALA A 41 2.48 12.68 -16.92
CA ALA A 41 1.12 13.09 -17.25
C ALA A 41 1.05 14.57 -17.67
N TYR A 42 1.79 15.45 -16.99
CA TYR A 42 1.85 16.86 -17.28
C TYR A 42 2.46 17.13 -18.66
N GLU A 43 3.62 16.53 -18.95
CA GLU A 43 4.30 16.68 -20.25
C GLU A 43 3.44 16.17 -21.42
N LEU A 44 2.80 15.00 -21.25
CA LEU A 44 1.91 14.47 -22.28
C LEU A 44 0.72 15.39 -22.52
N ALA A 45 0.15 15.96 -21.46
CA ALA A 45 -0.99 16.88 -21.59
C ALA A 45 -0.62 18.17 -22.32
N GLN A 46 0.61 18.69 -22.18
CA GLN A 46 1.06 19.90 -22.89
C GLN A 46 1.09 19.71 -24.41
N GLY A 47 1.31 18.48 -24.89
CA GLY A 47 1.33 18.14 -26.31
C GLY A 47 -0.05 18.00 -26.97
N ILE A 48 -1.14 18.02 -26.21
CA ILE A 48 -2.50 17.74 -26.70
C ILE A 48 -3.42 18.92 -26.37
N PRO A 49 -3.95 19.67 -27.36
CA PRO A 49 -4.84 20.80 -27.09
C PRO A 49 -6.06 20.41 -26.26
N GLY A 50 -6.32 21.15 -25.17
CA GLY A 50 -7.46 20.92 -24.27
C GLY A 50 -7.31 19.72 -23.33
N CYS A 51 -6.17 19.04 -23.33
CA CYS A 51 -5.88 17.94 -22.43
C CYS A 51 -5.56 18.46 -21.01
N ARG A 52 -5.95 17.68 -20.00
CA ARG A 52 -5.62 17.93 -18.60
C ARG A 52 -4.99 16.70 -17.99
N ALA A 53 -4.01 16.91 -17.12
CA ALA A 53 -3.38 15.85 -16.36
C ALA A 53 -3.94 15.81 -14.93
N TYR A 54 -4.18 14.61 -14.41
CA TYR A 54 -4.69 14.39 -13.06
C TYR A 54 -3.85 13.36 -12.31
N ILE A 55 -3.74 13.56 -11.01
CA ILE A 55 -3.31 12.53 -10.05
C ILE A 55 -4.54 12.10 -9.24
N ALA A 56 -4.69 10.80 -9.07
CA ALA A 56 -5.76 10.22 -8.27
C ALA A 56 -5.20 9.21 -7.27
N ASP A 57 -5.69 9.29 -6.03
CA ASP A 57 -5.36 8.34 -4.95
C ASP A 57 -3.84 7.99 -4.87
N PRO A 58 -2.92 8.97 -4.75
CA PRO A 58 -1.49 8.68 -4.67
C PRO A 58 -1.17 7.83 -3.42
N GLY A 59 -0.09 7.04 -3.46
CA GLY A 59 0.29 6.13 -2.37
C GLY A 59 0.59 6.79 -1.02
N VAL A 60 0.68 8.10 -1.00
CA VAL A 60 0.84 8.95 0.20
C VAL A 60 -0.48 9.54 0.71
N VAL A 61 -1.61 9.10 0.17
CA VAL A 61 -2.93 9.50 0.70
C VAL A 61 -3.01 9.15 2.16
N ASP A 62 -3.23 10.16 2.98
CA ASP A 62 -3.27 10.04 4.42
C ASP A 62 -4.68 10.36 4.95
N GLU A 63 -5.41 9.30 5.29
CA GLU A 63 -6.72 9.36 5.94
C GLU A 63 -6.71 8.72 7.33
N LEU A 64 -5.51 8.46 7.87
CA LEU A 64 -5.37 7.88 9.20
C LEU A 64 -6.15 8.67 10.24
N GLU A 65 -6.76 7.98 11.18
CA GLU A 65 -7.27 8.62 12.40
C GLU A 65 -6.10 9.14 13.24
N ASP A 66 -6.33 10.19 14.01
CA ASP A 66 -5.27 10.80 14.83
C ASP A 66 -4.62 9.79 15.79
N VAL A 67 -5.41 8.87 16.35
CA VAL A 67 -4.90 7.81 17.21
C VAL A 67 -3.97 6.85 16.46
N ALA A 68 -4.22 6.61 15.18
CA ALA A 68 -3.38 5.74 14.35
C ALA A 68 -2.03 6.37 13.97
N ARG A 69 -1.89 7.70 14.08
CA ARG A 69 -0.64 8.43 13.82
C ARG A 69 0.36 8.35 14.98
N ILE A 70 -0.12 8.03 16.16
CA ILE A 70 0.73 8.02 17.35
C ILE A 70 1.61 6.77 17.36
N SER A 71 2.93 6.99 17.36
CA SER A 71 3.92 5.95 17.65
C SER A 71 4.38 6.05 19.10
N GLY A 72 5.26 5.16 19.52
CA GLY A 72 5.91 5.24 20.83
C GLY A 72 6.90 6.40 21.01
N SER A 73 7.13 7.21 19.96
CA SER A 73 8.06 8.34 19.99
C SER A 73 7.48 9.57 19.29
N PRO A 74 7.49 10.75 19.93
CA PRO A 74 7.02 11.98 19.29
C PRO A 74 7.92 12.42 18.11
N LEU A 75 9.13 11.88 18.00
CA LEU A 75 10.06 12.17 16.91
C LEU A 75 9.77 11.36 15.64
N MET A 76 9.00 10.30 15.74
CA MET A 76 8.75 9.32 14.68
C MET A 76 7.25 9.00 14.58
N PRO A 77 6.40 9.96 14.17
CA PRO A 77 4.98 9.69 13.97
C PRO A 77 4.78 8.65 12.86
N ARG A 78 3.71 7.86 12.95
CA ARG A 78 3.33 6.95 11.88
C ARG A 78 2.83 7.73 10.65
N MET A 79 3.13 7.21 9.49
CA MET A 79 2.68 7.71 8.19
C MET A 79 2.23 6.52 7.34
N ALA A 80 1.10 6.62 6.68
CA ALA A 80 0.68 5.62 5.72
C ALA A 80 1.41 5.81 4.38
N ILE A 81 1.99 4.73 3.85
CA ILE A 81 2.39 4.61 2.45
C ILE A 81 1.86 3.27 1.94
N TRP A 82 0.83 3.31 1.12
CA TRP A 82 0.05 2.13 0.80
C TRP A 82 -0.47 2.19 -0.64
N HIS A 83 -0.97 1.08 -1.15
CA HIS A 83 -1.50 0.98 -2.52
C HIS A 83 -2.93 1.55 -2.62
N ALA A 84 -3.05 2.86 -2.35
CA ALA A 84 -4.33 3.55 -2.20
C ALA A 84 -5.23 3.40 -3.43
N LEU A 85 -4.68 3.58 -4.63
CA LEU A 85 -5.41 3.49 -5.89
C LEU A 85 -6.05 2.10 -6.07
N ASN A 86 -5.23 1.05 -5.96
CA ASN A 86 -5.72 -0.33 -6.12
C ASN A 86 -6.69 -0.72 -5.00
N GLN A 87 -6.34 -0.47 -3.74
CA GLN A 87 -7.19 -0.86 -2.61
C GLN A 87 -8.57 -0.20 -2.67
N ARG A 88 -8.64 1.09 -3.03
CA ARG A 88 -9.92 1.78 -3.21
C ARG A 88 -10.69 1.31 -4.42
N ALA A 89 -10.01 1.01 -5.53
CA ALA A 89 -10.66 0.44 -6.71
C ALA A 89 -11.31 -0.90 -6.38
N VAL A 90 -10.57 -1.79 -5.69
CA VAL A 90 -11.09 -3.10 -5.26
C VAL A 90 -12.23 -2.96 -4.25
N ALA A 91 -12.12 -2.04 -3.29
CA ALA A 91 -13.20 -1.78 -2.32
C ALA A 91 -14.49 -1.30 -3.00
N ARG A 92 -14.37 -0.37 -3.96
CA ARG A 92 -15.53 0.10 -4.75
C ARG A 92 -16.12 -0.99 -5.65
N ARG A 93 -15.26 -1.81 -6.26
CA ARG A 93 -15.69 -2.97 -7.05
C ARG A 93 -16.47 -3.95 -6.18
N HIS A 94 -15.96 -4.31 -5.02
CA HIS A 94 -16.66 -5.18 -4.07
C HIS A 94 -18.02 -4.61 -3.66
N ALA A 95 -18.08 -3.32 -3.35
CA ALA A 95 -19.31 -2.61 -3.02
C ALA A 95 -20.34 -2.69 -4.16
N GLN A 96 -19.90 -2.48 -5.40
CA GLN A 96 -20.74 -2.59 -6.59
C GLN A 96 -21.26 -4.02 -6.80
N GLU A 97 -20.40 -5.03 -6.69
CA GLU A 97 -20.76 -6.45 -6.85
C GLU A 97 -21.73 -6.94 -5.78
N THR A 98 -21.66 -6.37 -4.57
CA THR A 98 -22.54 -6.72 -3.44
C THR A 98 -23.80 -5.84 -3.36
N GLY A 99 -23.91 -4.79 -4.18
CA GLY A 99 -25.05 -3.87 -4.18
C GLY A 99 -25.11 -2.94 -2.97
N VAL A 100 -24.00 -2.74 -2.26
CA VAL A 100 -23.87 -1.87 -1.08
C VAL A 100 -22.95 -0.70 -1.41
N HIS A 101 -23.21 0.50 -0.87
CA HIS A 101 -22.30 1.62 -1.07
C HIS A 101 -21.00 1.42 -0.30
N TYR A 102 -19.85 1.78 -0.90
CA TYR A 102 -18.55 1.67 -0.23
C TYR A 102 -18.51 2.47 1.08
N GLU A 103 -19.21 3.58 1.14
CA GLU A 103 -19.37 4.44 2.30
C GLU A 103 -20.18 3.80 3.45
N ASP A 104 -20.83 2.65 3.20
CA ASP A 104 -21.57 1.89 4.21
C ASP A 104 -20.80 0.67 4.72
N LEU A 105 -19.65 0.34 4.12
CA LEU A 105 -18.85 -0.84 4.44
C LEU A 105 -17.66 -0.54 5.35
N ASN A 106 -17.37 -1.51 6.20
CA ASN A 106 -16.11 -1.63 6.92
C ASN A 106 -15.30 -2.79 6.33
N LEU A 107 -14.21 -2.50 5.65
CA LEU A 107 -13.42 -3.49 4.92
C LEU A 107 -11.99 -3.52 5.44
N ILE A 108 -11.37 -4.69 5.42
CA ILE A 108 -9.92 -4.81 5.50
C ILE A 108 -9.43 -5.16 4.11
N VAL A 109 -8.59 -4.32 3.53
CA VAL A 109 -8.05 -4.55 2.20
C VAL A 109 -6.55 -4.82 2.30
N CYS A 110 -6.11 -5.95 1.77
CA CYS A 110 -4.71 -6.35 1.73
C CYS A 110 -4.24 -6.44 0.27
N HIS A 111 -3.39 -5.50 -0.12
CA HIS A 111 -2.69 -5.55 -1.40
C HIS A 111 -1.36 -6.25 -1.22
N MET A 112 -1.11 -7.28 -2.03
CA MET A 112 0.06 -8.15 -1.96
C MET A 112 0.80 -8.15 -3.30
N GLY A 113 1.96 -7.49 -3.33
CA GLY A 113 2.86 -7.41 -4.48
C GLY A 113 4.33 -7.47 -4.06
N GLY A 114 5.22 -6.73 -4.70
CA GLY A 114 6.59 -6.54 -4.24
C GLY A 114 6.66 -5.97 -2.82
N GLY A 115 5.70 -5.10 -2.46
CA GLY A 115 5.36 -4.70 -1.09
C GLY A 115 3.98 -5.25 -0.69
N ILE A 116 3.71 -5.30 0.62
CA ILE A 116 2.40 -5.67 1.16
C ILE A 116 1.87 -4.51 1.99
N SER A 117 0.68 -4.01 1.64
CA SER A 117 -0.03 -3.02 2.45
C SER A 117 -1.39 -3.53 2.88
N VAL A 118 -1.70 -3.33 4.15
CA VAL A 118 -2.98 -3.68 4.75
C VAL A 118 -3.59 -2.41 5.30
N ALA A 119 -4.86 -2.16 5.00
CA ALA A 119 -5.57 -1.00 5.48
C ALA A 119 -6.96 -1.37 6.00
N ALA A 120 -7.36 -0.71 7.09
CA ALA A 120 -8.73 -0.69 7.58
C ALA A 120 -9.52 0.42 6.90
N HIS A 121 -10.51 0.05 6.11
CA HIS A 121 -11.44 0.98 5.48
C HIS A 121 -12.73 1.06 6.29
N ARG A 122 -12.98 2.20 6.92
CA ARG A 122 -14.21 2.49 7.65
C ARG A 122 -15.05 3.49 6.89
N LYS A 123 -16.21 3.04 6.41
CA LYS A 123 -17.19 3.93 5.76
C LYS A 123 -16.58 4.79 4.65
N GLY A 124 -15.85 4.13 3.72
CA GLY A 124 -15.24 4.78 2.56
C GLY A 124 -13.89 5.48 2.81
N ARG A 125 -13.31 5.37 4.02
CA ARG A 125 -12.02 5.98 4.39
C ARG A 125 -11.03 4.93 4.90
N ALA A 126 -9.78 5.01 4.50
CA ALA A 126 -8.69 4.21 5.04
C ALA A 126 -8.21 4.83 6.36
N VAL A 127 -8.79 4.40 7.49
CA VAL A 127 -8.57 4.98 8.82
C VAL A 127 -7.29 4.51 9.49
N ASP A 128 -6.73 3.39 9.06
CA ASP A 128 -5.37 2.92 9.38
C ASP A 128 -4.79 2.19 8.18
N ALA A 129 -3.49 2.30 8.00
CA ALA A 129 -2.72 1.55 7.01
C ALA A 129 -1.24 1.54 7.41
N ASN A 130 -0.52 0.46 7.10
CA ASN A 130 0.91 0.40 7.34
C ASN A 130 1.70 1.20 6.29
N ASN A 131 2.90 1.63 6.67
CA ASN A 131 3.90 2.15 5.75
C ASN A 131 4.63 0.97 5.07
N ALA A 132 4.12 0.54 3.92
CA ALA A 132 4.66 -0.60 3.18
C ALA A 132 6.02 -0.33 2.49
N LEU A 133 6.55 0.89 2.59
CA LEU A 133 7.83 1.29 1.99
C LEU A 133 8.96 1.38 3.02
N ASP A 134 8.72 2.02 4.16
CA ASP A 134 9.76 2.44 5.10
C ASP A 134 9.94 1.48 6.29
N GLY A 135 9.47 0.24 6.21
CA GLY A 135 9.75 -0.80 7.21
C GLY A 135 8.65 -0.98 8.27
N GLU A 136 7.39 -0.86 7.88
CA GLU A 136 6.24 -1.21 8.70
C GLU A 136 5.40 -2.32 8.02
N GLY A 137 4.74 -3.15 8.81
CA GLY A 137 3.89 -4.22 8.32
C GLY A 137 4.62 -5.55 8.08
N PRO A 138 4.06 -6.45 7.27
CA PRO A 138 4.63 -7.76 7.01
C PRO A 138 5.85 -7.70 6.09
N LEU A 139 6.75 -8.66 6.22
CA LEU A 139 7.76 -8.90 5.18
C LEU A 139 7.05 -9.26 3.87
N SER A 140 7.64 -8.86 2.76
CA SER A 140 7.12 -9.17 1.43
C SER A 140 8.21 -9.72 0.52
N VAL A 141 7.96 -9.76 -0.77
CA VAL A 141 8.98 -10.21 -1.73
C VAL A 141 10.22 -9.31 -1.68
N GLU A 142 10.04 -7.99 -1.65
CA GLU A 142 11.13 -7.01 -1.77
C GLU A 142 11.24 -6.02 -0.58
N ARG A 143 10.42 -6.18 0.46
CA ARG A 143 10.38 -5.30 1.63
C ARG A 143 10.66 -6.08 2.90
N ALA A 144 11.39 -5.45 3.82
CA ALA A 144 11.73 -6.07 5.10
C ALA A 144 10.50 -6.24 6.01
N GLY A 145 9.53 -5.34 5.90
CA GLY A 145 8.49 -5.19 6.91
C GLY A 145 9.06 -4.65 8.23
N THR A 146 8.38 -4.91 9.33
CA THR A 146 8.79 -4.46 10.65
C THR A 146 10.05 -5.21 11.10
N LEU A 147 11.11 -4.46 11.40
CA LEU A 147 12.39 -4.97 11.89
C LEU A 147 12.55 -4.71 13.41
N PRO A 148 13.36 -5.53 14.14
CA PRO A 148 13.77 -5.24 15.49
C PRO A 148 14.52 -3.90 15.56
N ALA A 149 13.94 -2.89 16.21
CA ALA A 149 14.47 -1.52 16.18
C ALA A 149 15.89 -1.41 16.79
N ALA A 150 16.15 -2.12 17.89
CA ALA A 150 17.47 -2.10 18.53
C ALA A 150 18.56 -2.67 17.60
N ASP A 151 18.28 -3.79 16.93
CA ASP A 151 19.23 -4.41 15.99
C ASP A 151 19.49 -3.50 14.79
N LEU A 152 18.44 -2.83 14.28
CA LEU A 152 18.60 -1.85 13.21
C LEU A 152 19.49 -0.69 13.63
N ILE A 153 19.32 -0.14 14.84
CA ILE A 153 20.17 0.93 15.37
C ILE A 153 21.63 0.43 15.48
N HIS A 154 21.85 -0.75 16.06
CA HIS A 154 23.21 -1.32 16.14
C HIS A 154 23.84 -1.50 14.76
N LEU A 155 23.06 -1.90 13.76
CA LEU A 155 23.55 -2.04 12.39
C LEU A 155 23.91 -0.68 11.79
N CYS A 156 23.08 0.38 11.99
CA CYS A 156 23.37 1.74 11.53
C CYS A 156 24.71 2.27 12.08
N TYR A 157 24.99 2.02 13.35
CA TYR A 157 26.22 2.50 14.01
C TYR A 157 27.39 1.52 13.92
N SER A 158 27.26 0.39 13.21
CA SER A 158 28.32 -0.61 13.06
C SER A 158 29.47 -0.17 12.15
N GLY A 159 29.27 0.87 11.33
CA GLY A 159 30.21 1.31 10.30
C GLY A 159 30.34 0.35 9.10
N LYS A 160 29.50 -0.71 9.03
CA LYS A 160 29.57 -1.72 7.95
C LYS A 160 28.83 -1.30 6.68
N TYR A 161 27.86 -0.40 6.79
CA TYR A 161 26.98 0.02 5.71
C TYR A 161 26.76 1.51 5.73
N THR A 162 26.59 2.10 4.56
CA THR A 162 26.10 3.48 4.40
C THR A 162 24.59 3.54 4.64
N GLU A 163 24.07 4.74 4.86
CA GLU A 163 22.63 4.97 4.96
C GLU A 163 21.90 4.46 3.70
N GLU A 164 22.41 4.77 2.51
CA GLU A 164 21.80 4.33 1.24
C GLU A 164 21.73 2.79 1.14
N GLU A 165 22.77 2.09 1.54
CA GLU A 165 22.80 0.62 1.54
C GLU A 165 21.80 0.04 2.55
N LEU A 166 21.64 0.67 3.71
CA LEU A 166 20.66 0.24 4.71
C LEU A 166 19.22 0.51 4.25
N LEU A 167 18.95 1.65 3.63
CA LEU A 167 17.64 1.93 3.05
C LEU A 167 17.24 0.92 1.97
N LYS A 168 18.19 0.50 1.12
CA LYS A 168 17.96 -0.60 0.16
C LYS A 168 17.63 -1.92 0.83
N ARG A 169 18.17 -2.18 2.04
CA ARG A 169 17.88 -3.38 2.85
C ARG A 169 16.54 -3.30 3.60
N ILE A 170 15.90 -2.15 3.59
CA ILE A 170 14.49 -1.98 4.02
C ILE A 170 13.57 -2.19 2.83
N ALA A 171 13.91 -1.61 1.65
CA ALA A 171 13.07 -1.62 0.47
C ALA A 171 13.88 -1.89 -0.81
N GLY A 172 13.48 -2.91 -1.57
CA GLY A 172 14.08 -3.32 -2.84
C GLY A 172 15.03 -4.52 -2.74
N GLN A 173 15.92 -4.55 -1.74
CA GLN A 173 16.85 -5.65 -1.48
C GLN A 173 16.56 -6.34 -0.13
N ALA A 174 15.30 -6.41 0.23
CA ALA A 174 14.81 -6.90 1.50
C ALA A 174 13.84 -8.07 1.30
N GLY A 175 13.19 -8.52 2.35
CA GLY A 175 12.18 -9.56 2.28
C GLY A 175 12.71 -10.88 1.73
N LEU A 176 11.92 -11.53 0.87
CA LEU A 176 12.33 -12.81 0.27
C LEU A 176 13.61 -12.67 -0.57
N VAL A 177 13.80 -11.53 -1.24
CA VAL A 177 15.02 -11.25 -2.03
C VAL A 177 16.27 -11.32 -1.15
N ALA A 178 16.25 -10.71 0.02
CA ALA A 178 17.40 -10.73 0.93
C ALA A 178 17.76 -12.14 1.40
N HIS A 179 16.78 -13.01 1.53
CA HIS A 179 16.98 -14.37 2.04
C HIS A 179 17.28 -15.42 0.96
N LEU A 180 16.73 -15.24 -0.24
CA LEU A 180 16.71 -16.26 -1.31
C LEU A 180 17.40 -15.82 -2.61
N GLY A 181 17.74 -14.53 -2.74
CA GLY A 181 18.44 -13.97 -3.90
C GLY A 181 17.56 -13.77 -5.15
N THR A 182 16.26 -13.98 -5.05
CA THR A 182 15.32 -13.82 -6.17
C THR A 182 14.01 -13.16 -5.72
N ASN A 183 13.39 -12.39 -6.60
CA ASN A 183 12.04 -11.81 -6.41
C ASN A 183 10.96 -12.58 -7.20
N ASP A 184 11.33 -13.64 -7.91
CA ASP A 184 10.37 -14.50 -8.59
C ASP A 184 9.65 -15.42 -7.58
N LEU A 185 8.49 -14.95 -7.10
CA LEU A 185 7.69 -15.71 -6.16
C LEU A 185 7.24 -17.08 -6.71
N LYS A 186 7.02 -17.20 -8.03
CA LYS A 186 6.66 -18.48 -8.64
C LYS A 186 7.81 -19.49 -8.54
N GLU A 187 9.05 -19.02 -8.79
CA GLU A 187 10.24 -19.83 -8.57
C GLU A 187 10.37 -20.25 -7.10
N ILE A 188 10.19 -19.30 -6.17
CA ILE A 188 10.28 -19.56 -4.72
C ILE A 188 9.27 -20.61 -4.28
N LEU A 189 8.01 -20.52 -4.71
CA LEU A 189 6.97 -21.51 -4.42
C LEU A 189 7.35 -22.88 -4.97
N ARG A 190 7.79 -22.97 -6.22
CA ARG A 190 8.23 -24.21 -6.85
C ARG A 190 9.43 -24.84 -6.12
N ARG A 191 10.37 -24.03 -5.63
CA ARG A 191 11.49 -24.51 -4.80
C ARG A 191 10.99 -25.12 -3.49
N GLY A 192 10.03 -24.47 -2.82
CA GLY A 192 9.42 -24.99 -1.61
C GLY A 192 8.71 -26.34 -1.84
N GLU A 193 7.94 -26.46 -2.91
CA GLU A 193 7.29 -27.72 -3.32
C GLU A 193 8.30 -28.82 -3.65
N ALA A 194 9.45 -28.46 -4.20
CA ALA A 194 10.56 -29.39 -4.51
C ALA A 194 11.41 -29.77 -3.28
N GLY A 195 11.05 -29.30 -2.07
CA GLY A 195 11.70 -29.67 -0.82
C GLY A 195 12.73 -28.66 -0.30
N ASP A 196 12.85 -27.47 -0.88
CA ASP A 196 13.64 -26.37 -0.29
C ASP A 196 12.92 -25.85 0.96
N GLN A 197 13.32 -26.40 2.12
CA GLN A 197 12.72 -26.06 3.42
C GLN A 197 12.87 -24.58 3.77
N LYS A 198 13.97 -23.93 3.34
CA LYS A 198 14.18 -22.51 3.58
C LYS A 198 13.19 -21.66 2.78
N ALA A 199 12.99 -21.98 1.51
CA ALA A 199 12.00 -21.30 0.67
C ALA A 199 10.59 -21.46 1.23
N ALA A 200 10.19 -22.68 1.59
CA ALA A 200 8.90 -22.96 2.19
C ALA A 200 8.67 -22.19 3.50
N LEU A 201 9.65 -22.21 4.41
CA LEU A 201 9.58 -21.49 5.68
C LEU A 201 9.43 -19.97 5.48
N LEU A 202 10.13 -19.40 4.53
CA LEU A 202 10.08 -17.94 4.28
C LEU A 202 8.74 -17.51 3.66
N VAL A 203 8.16 -18.31 2.78
CA VAL A 203 6.79 -18.09 2.27
C VAL A 203 5.78 -18.17 3.41
N GLU A 204 5.88 -19.17 4.28
CA GLU A 204 5.00 -19.29 5.46
C GLU A 204 5.18 -18.13 6.42
N ALA A 205 6.40 -17.61 6.62
CA ALA A 205 6.65 -16.43 7.44
C ALA A 205 5.97 -15.18 6.85
N MET A 206 6.02 -15.00 5.52
CA MET A 206 5.33 -13.92 4.82
C MET A 206 3.80 -14.03 5.02
N ILE A 207 3.23 -15.21 4.81
CA ILE A 207 1.80 -15.48 5.02
C ILE A 207 1.40 -15.21 6.48
N TYR A 208 2.19 -15.71 7.43
CA TYR A 208 1.94 -15.55 8.86
C TYR A 208 1.92 -14.06 9.28
N GLN A 209 2.92 -13.28 8.83
CA GLN A 209 2.99 -11.87 9.15
C GLN A 209 1.87 -11.08 8.48
N THR A 210 1.52 -11.42 7.24
CA THR A 210 0.39 -10.82 6.51
C THR A 210 -0.93 -11.08 7.24
N ALA A 211 -1.16 -12.32 7.67
CA ALA A 211 -2.36 -12.66 8.44
C ALA A 211 -2.45 -11.90 9.76
N LYS A 212 -1.33 -11.74 10.47
CA LYS A 212 -1.26 -10.92 11.69
C LYS A 212 -1.60 -9.46 11.43
N ALA A 213 -1.06 -8.88 10.35
CA ALA A 213 -1.35 -7.49 9.98
C ALA A 213 -2.85 -7.33 9.65
N ILE A 214 -3.43 -8.24 8.86
CA ILE A 214 -4.87 -8.23 8.56
C ILE A 214 -5.70 -8.33 9.85
N ALA A 215 -5.32 -9.23 10.78
CA ALA A 215 -6.05 -9.40 12.03
C ALA A 215 -5.97 -8.17 12.95
N ALA A 216 -4.84 -7.44 12.93
CA ALA A 216 -4.69 -6.20 13.67
C ALA A 216 -5.67 -5.12 13.20
N GLU A 217 -5.92 -5.03 11.88
CA GLU A 217 -6.92 -4.10 11.33
C GLU A 217 -8.36 -4.45 11.76
N GLY A 218 -8.61 -5.70 12.13
CA GLY A 218 -9.87 -6.09 12.76
C GLY A 218 -10.12 -5.38 14.10
N ALA A 219 -9.07 -5.14 14.88
CA ALA A 219 -9.14 -4.36 16.11
C ALA A 219 -9.42 -2.88 15.84
N VAL A 220 -8.83 -2.30 14.78
CA VAL A 220 -9.10 -0.93 14.33
C VAL A 220 -10.59 -0.74 14.04
N LEU A 221 -11.23 -1.74 13.45
CA LEU A 221 -12.67 -1.74 13.14
C LEU A 221 -13.54 -2.25 14.29
N CYS A 222 -12.98 -2.50 15.47
CA CYS A 222 -13.67 -3.03 16.65
C CYS A 222 -14.43 -4.34 16.38
N GLY A 223 -13.87 -5.21 15.53
CA GLY A 223 -14.48 -6.46 15.09
C GLY A 223 -15.67 -6.32 14.15
N LYS A 224 -16.04 -5.11 13.77
CA LYS A 224 -17.14 -4.83 12.81
C LYS A 224 -16.60 -4.81 11.40
N VAL A 225 -16.25 -5.99 10.87
CA VAL A 225 -15.69 -6.17 9.54
C VAL A 225 -16.72 -6.83 8.64
N ASP A 226 -17.09 -6.19 7.54
CA ASP A 226 -18.03 -6.73 6.57
C ASP A 226 -17.35 -7.72 5.60
N ALA A 227 -16.11 -7.43 5.20
CA ALA A 227 -15.31 -8.33 4.37
C ALA A 227 -13.81 -8.06 4.51
N VAL A 228 -13.00 -9.09 4.21
CA VAL A 228 -11.55 -9.00 3.98
C VAL A 228 -11.32 -9.19 2.47
N LEU A 229 -10.64 -8.24 1.84
CA LEU A 229 -10.35 -8.24 0.41
C LEU A 229 -8.85 -8.48 0.19
N LEU A 230 -8.49 -9.54 -0.53
CA LEU A 230 -7.12 -9.86 -0.92
C LEU A 230 -6.92 -9.47 -2.39
N THR A 231 -5.90 -8.67 -2.69
CA THR A 231 -5.61 -8.16 -4.03
C THR A 231 -4.12 -8.08 -4.31
N GLY A 232 -3.73 -7.58 -5.49
CA GLY A 232 -2.35 -7.53 -5.95
C GLY A 232 -1.90 -8.78 -6.68
N GLY A 233 -0.67 -8.78 -7.20
CA GLY A 233 -0.14 -9.88 -8.00
C GLY A 233 0.02 -11.20 -7.25
N ILE A 234 0.28 -11.16 -5.94
CA ILE A 234 0.40 -12.37 -5.11
C ILE A 234 -0.96 -13.07 -4.93
N ALA A 235 -2.07 -12.35 -5.04
CA ALA A 235 -3.41 -12.91 -4.92
C ALA A 235 -3.80 -13.88 -6.06
N TYR A 236 -2.99 -14.00 -7.10
CA TYR A 236 -3.10 -15.08 -8.10
C TYR A 236 -2.66 -16.46 -7.58
N SER A 237 -1.94 -16.50 -6.44
CA SER A 237 -1.51 -17.76 -5.86
C SER A 237 -2.60 -18.35 -4.97
N ASP A 238 -3.25 -19.40 -5.44
CA ASP A 238 -4.24 -20.16 -4.65
C ASP A 238 -3.64 -20.69 -3.35
N TYR A 239 -2.39 -21.15 -3.39
CA TYR A 239 -1.67 -21.60 -2.20
C TYR A 239 -1.63 -20.50 -1.11
N ILE A 240 -1.20 -19.29 -1.47
CA ILE A 240 -1.06 -18.19 -0.50
C ILE A 240 -2.44 -17.71 -0.01
N THR A 241 -3.39 -17.53 -0.93
CA THR A 241 -4.72 -17.03 -0.57
C THR A 241 -5.51 -18.01 0.27
N GLN A 242 -5.39 -19.32 0.02
CA GLN A 242 -6.01 -20.36 0.85
C GLN A 242 -5.40 -20.36 2.26
N ARG A 243 -4.08 -20.34 2.38
CA ARG A 243 -3.37 -20.30 3.68
C ARG A 243 -3.70 -19.02 4.47
N LEU A 244 -3.85 -17.88 3.80
CA LEU A 244 -4.34 -16.66 4.43
C LEU A 244 -5.78 -16.84 4.91
N ARG A 245 -6.68 -17.35 4.05
CA ARG A 245 -8.09 -17.57 4.39
C ARG A 245 -8.25 -18.46 5.63
N GLU A 246 -7.44 -19.51 5.76
CA GLU A 246 -7.41 -20.37 6.95
C GLU A 246 -7.08 -19.59 8.23
N ARG A 247 -6.18 -18.60 8.14
CA ARG A 247 -5.72 -17.82 9.27
C ARG A 247 -6.62 -16.63 9.66
N ILE A 248 -7.34 -16.05 8.68
CA ILE A 248 -8.10 -14.81 8.87
C ILE A 248 -9.60 -14.97 8.70
N GLY A 249 -10.09 -16.13 8.28
CA GLY A 249 -11.51 -16.37 8.01
C GLY A 249 -12.43 -16.21 9.22
N PHE A 250 -11.87 -16.13 10.42
CA PHE A 250 -12.62 -15.82 11.64
C PHE A 250 -13.04 -14.35 11.75
N LEU A 251 -12.43 -13.44 10.98
CA LEU A 251 -12.72 -12.01 11.02
C LEU A 251 -14.01 -11.67 10.26
N ALA A 252 -14.10 -12.15 9.02
CA ALA A 252 -15.20 -11.88 8.10
C ALA A 252 -15.04 -12.75 6.83
N PRO A 253 -16.04 -12.77 5.92
CA PRO A 253 -15.88 -13.39 4.60
C PRO A 253 -14.67 -12.82 3.85
N VAL A 254 -13.89 -13.71 3.23
CA VAL A 254 -12.66 -13.35 2.50
C VAL A 254 -12.93 -13.43 0.99
N TYR A 255 -12.75 -12.32 0.30
CA TYR A 255 -12.88 -12.22 -1.16
C TYR A 255 -11.51 -11.99 -1.79
N ILE A 256 -11.31 -12.55 -2.98
CA ILE A 256 -10.04 -12.49 -3.68
C ILE A 256 -10.25 -11.77 -5.01
N TYR A 257 -9.51 -10.68 -5.21
CA TYR A 257 -9.49 -9.83 -6.40
C TYR A 257 -8.07 -9.76 -6.95
N PRO A 258 -7.60 -10.80 -7.67
CA PRO A 258 -6.21 -10.87 -8.11
C PRO A 258 -5.86 -9.76 -9.08
N GLY A 259 -4.60 -9.31 -9.03
CA GLY A 259 -4.05 -8.33 -9.95
C GLY A 259 -4.21 -6.89 -9.47
N GLU A 260 -3.79 -6.00 -10.34
CA GLU A 260 -3.80 -4.56 -10.14
C GLU A 260 -4.48 -3.92 -11.34
N ASP A 261 -5.74 -3.51 -11.18
CA ASP A 261 -6.48 -2.81 -12.24
C ASP A 261 -6.27 -1.29 -12.15
N GLU A 262 -5.00 -0.88 -12.02
CA GLU A 262 -4.65 0.53 -11.81
C GLU A 262 -5.00 1.40 -13.02
N MET A 263 -4.85 0.88 -14.24
CA MET A 263 -5.18 1.64 -15.44
C MET A 263 -6.67 1.94 -15.54
N SER A 264 -7.53 0.95 -15.27
CA SER A 264 -9.00 1.18 -15.21
C SER A 264 -9.38 2.10 -14.06
N ALA A 265 -8.70 1.99 -12.90
CA ALA A 265 -8.91 2.88 -11.77
C ALA A 265 -8.53 4.33 -12.09
N LEU A 266 -7.37 4.55 -12.74
CA LEU A 266 -6.93 5.89 -13.19
C LEU A 266 -7.90 6.45 -14.23
N ALA A 267 -8.31 5.65 -15.23
CA ALA A 267 -9.26 6.06 -16.26
C ALA A 267 -10.62 6.42 -15.64
N GLY A 268 -11.12 5.62 -14.69
CA GLY A 268 -12.36 5.88 -13.97
C GLY A 268 -12.32 7.17 -13.15
N ASN A 269 -11.23 7.45 -12.46
CA ASN A 269 -11.03 8.68 -11.70
C ASN A 269 -10.93 9.91 -12.64
N ALA A 270 -10.19 9.80 -13.74
CA ALA A 270 -10.10 10.87 -14.74
C ALA A 270 -11.48 11.17 -15.38
N LEU A 271 -12.24 10.13 -15.72
CA LEU A 271 -13.59 10.27 -16.25
C LEU A 271 -14.54 10.92 -15.24
N ALA A 272 -14.46 10.57 -13.96
CA ALA A 272 -15.24 11.20 -12.90
C ALA A 272 -14.89 12.70 -12.75
N ALA A 273 -13.60 13.05 -12.85
CA ALA A 273 -13.14 14.44 -12.85
C ALA A 273 -13.71 15.22 -14.04
N LEU A 274 -13.62 14.67 -15.26
CA LEU A 274 -14.13 15.30 -16.48
C LEU A 274 -15.66 15.47 -16.47
N ARG A 275 -16.41 14.53 -15.86
CA ARG A 275 -17.87 14.59 -15.70
C ARG A 275 -18.32 15.46 -14.53
N GLY A 276 -17.41 15.97 -13.72
CA GLY A 276 -17.75 16.74 -12.52
C GLY A 276 -18.44 15.92 -11.42
N THR A 277 -18.29 14.58 -11.44
CA THR A 277 -18.86 13.67 -10.43
C THR A 277 -17.95 13.43 -9.25
N CYS A 278 -16.72 13.97 -9.28
CA CYS A 278 -15.83 14.05 -8.14
C CYS A 278 -15.23 15.47 -8.03
N GLU A 279 -14.84 15.84 -6.80
CA GLU A 279 -14.13 17.09 -6.56
C GLU A 279 -12.72 16.99 -7.13
N VAL A 280 -12.33 17.98 -7.95
CA VAL A 280 -10.96 18.14 -8.44
C VAL A 280 -10.30 19.29 -7.66
N LYS A 281 -9.23 18.98 -6.97
CA LYS A 281 -8.48 19.97 -6.19
C LYS A 281 -7.30 20.54 -6.98
N ARG A 282 -6.91 21.74 -6.60
CA ARG A 282 -5.69 22.40 -7.09
C ARG A 282 -4.59 22.23 -6.05
N TYR A 283 -3.40 21.90 -6.52
CA TYR A 283 -2.20 21.88 -5.70
C TYR A 283 -1.64 23.30 -5.58
N HIS A 284 -1.32 23.72 -4.34
CA HIS A 284 -0.80 25.06 -4.00
C HIS A 284 0.57 24.97 -3.35
#